data_b14ef6feff4473302304ef21ef710c9d
#
_entry.id   b14ef6feff4473302304ef21ef710c9d
#
_cell.length_a   1.000
_cell.length_b   1.000
_cell.length_c   1.000
_cell.angle_alpha   90.00
_cell.angle_beta   90.00
_cell.angle_gamma   90.00
#
_symmetry.space_group_name_H-M   'P 1'
#
loop_
_entity.id
_entity.type
_entity.pdbx_description
1 polymer ?
#
loop_
_entity_poly.entity_id
_entity_poly.type
_entity_poly.pdbx_seq_one_letter_code
_entity_poly.pdbx_strand_id
1 'polypeptide(L)'
;NTSFEKIYAAILARTEAFHAVQSWFEDFDIVAMPTISRGALSVDHDHFAPIEIDGKTVDVVRRAWYPYTSVFNLTGHPAVSLPSGFDRDGLPLAIQLVAQPGADALLMKVAAAFEQLRPWAHLKPVLPQLD
;
A
#
# COMPACT_ATOMS: atom_id res chain seq x y z
N ASN A 1 1.74 -29.06 7.24
CA ASN A 1 2.80 -29.55 6.35
C ASN A 1 2.58 -28.98 4.94
N THR A 2 3.54 -28.23 4.44
CA THR A 2 3.52 -27.69 3.08
C THR A 2 4.34 -28.63 2.19
N SER A 3 3.72 -29.22 1.17
CA SER A 3 4.44 -30.10 0.23
C SER A 3 5.35 -29.29 -0.72
N PHE A 4 6.35 -29.94 -1.30
CA PHE A 4 7.22 -29.35 -2.32
C PHE A 4 6.42 -28.81 -3.52
N GLU A 5 5.39 -29.51 -3.95
CA GLU A 5 4.50 -29.11 -5.04
C GLU A 5 3.81 -27.78 -4.76
N LYS A 6 3.34 -27.55 -3.53
CA LYS A 6 2.73 -26.28 -3.11
C LYS A 6 3.73 -25.13 -3.09
N ILE A 7 4.97 -25.41 -2.65
CA ILE A 7 6.05 -24.40 -2.67
C ILE A 7 6.40 -24.05 -4.12
N TYR A 8 6.54 -25.04 -4.98
CA TYR A 8 6.84 -24.82 -6.39
C TYR A 8 5.73 -24.05 -7.12
N ALA A 9 4.46 -24.42 -6.89
CA ALA A 9 3.31 -23.67 -7.42
C ALA A 9 3.28 -22.20 -6.94
N ALA A 10 3.64 -21.94 -5.68
CA ALA A 10 3.71 -20.58 -5.16
C ALA A 10 4.84 -19.75 -5.82
N ILE A 11 5.98 -20.36 -6.14
CA ILE A 11 7.08 -19.72 -6.87
C ILE A 11 6.62 -19.34 -8.29
N LEU A 12 5.95 -20.25 -8.99
CA LEU A 12 5.40 -19.98 -10.32
C LEU A 12 4.37 -18.86 -10.28
N ALA A 13 3.43 -18.91 -9.35
CA ALA A 13 2.41 -17.86 -9.17
C ALA A 13 3.04 -16.49 -8.86
N ARG A 14 4.16 -16.43 -8.12
CA ARG A 14 4.91 -15.19 -7.92
C ARG A 14 5.47 -14.62 -9.24
N THR A 15 6.00 -15.50 -10.10
CA THR A 15 6.53 -15.10 -11.41
C THR A 15 5.42 -14.57 -12.31
N GLU A 16 4.26 -15.24 -12.33
CA GLU A 16 3.07 -14.76 -13.05
C GLU A 16 2.60 -13.40 -12.55
N ALA A 17 2.55 -13.20 -11.23
CA ALA A 17 2.21 -11.92 -10.63
C ALA A 17 3.22 -10.82 -11.01
N PHE A 18 4.53 -11.14 -11.03
CA PHE A 18 5.55 -10.21 -11.50
C PHE A 18 5.29 -9.75 -12.94
N HIS A 19 5.07 -10.69 -13.86
CA HIS A 19 4.81 -10.34 -15.26
C HIS A 19 3.52 -9.56 -15.44
N ALA A 20 2.47 -9.90 -14.70
CA ALA A 20 1.20 -9.15 -14.72
C ALA A 20 1.36 -7.69 -14.25
N VAL A 21 2.17 -7.44 -13.21
CA VAL A 21 2.48 -6.07 -12.78
C VAL A 21 3.43 -5.39 -13.77
N GLN A 22 4.42 -6.10 -14.27
CA GLN A 22 5.40 -5.56 -15.21
C GLN A 22 4.74 -5.05 -16.52
N SER A 23 3.68 -5.73 -17.00
CA SER A 23 2.97 -5.30 -18.21
C SER A 23 2.31 -3.93 -18.08
N TRP A 24 1.99 -3.45 -16.88
CA TRP A 24 1.46 -2.09 -16.70
C TRP A 24 2.46 -1.00 -17.12
N PHE A 25 3.76 -1.30 -17.00
CA PHE A 25 4.85 -0.36 -17.31
C PHE A 25 5.25 -0.37 -18.80
N GLU A 26 4.51 -1.09 -19.65
CA GLU A 26 4.58 -0.91 -21.11
C GLU A 26 3.90 0.40 -21.53
N ASP A 27 2.87 0.84 -20.78
CA ASP A 27 2.08 2.03 -21.08
C ASP A 27 2.28 3.17 -20.06
N PHE A 28 2.76 2.87 -18.84
CA PHE A 28 2.84 3.83 -17.75
C PHE A 28 4.22 3.85 -17.08
N ASP A 29 4.74 5.04 -16.81
CA ASP A 29 5.99 5.20 -16.04
C ASP A 29 5.77 4.98 -14.54
N ILE A 30 4.61 5.39 -14.02
CA ILE A 30 4.21 5.29 -12.62
C ILE A 30 2.75 4.85 -12.53
N VAL A 31 2.49 3.91 -11.66
CA VAL A 31 1.13 3.49 -11.30
C VAL A 31 0.81 3.98 -9.89
N ALA A 32 -0.37 4.58 -9.73
CA ALA A 32 -0.85 5.13 -8.47
C ALA A 32 -2.09 4.40 -7.98
N MET A 33 -2.16 4.10 -6.68
CA MET A 33 -3.30 3.44 -6.05
C MET A 33 -3.40 3.77 -4.57
N PRO A 34 -4.51 3.49 -3.88
CA PRO A 34 -4.56 3.60 -2.43
C PRO A 34 -3.49 2.71 -1.78
N THR A 35 -2.84 3.19 -0.71
CA THR A 35 -1.89 2.36 0.03
C THR A 35 -2.59 1.21 0.74
N ILE A 36 -3.76 1.49 1.33
CA ILE A 36 -4.59 0.53 2.07
C ILE A 36 -6.05 0.68 1.64
N SER A 37 -6.86 -0.33 1.89
CA SER A 37 -8.24 -0.43 1.40
C SER A 37 -9.26 0.43 2.15
N ARG A 38 -8.93 0.91 3.35
CA ARG A 38 -9.74 1.82 4.16
C ARG A 38 -8.85 2.65 5.07
N GLY A 39 -9.39 3.71 5.68
CA GLY A 39 -8.72 4.51 6.70
C GLY A 39 -8.34 3.71 7.96
N ALA A 40 -7.85 4.40 8.97
CA ALA A 40 -7.36 3.78 10.20
C ALA A 40 -8.41 2.88 10.88
N LEU A 41 -7.95 1.83 11.51
CA LEU A 41 -8.72 0.99 12.42
C LEU A 41 -8.56 1.50 13.85
N SER A 42 -9.52 1.14 14.73
CA SER A 42 -9.36 1.38 16.17
C SER A 42 -8.09 0.70 16.69
N VAL A 43 -7.41 1.33 17.64
CA VAL A 43 -6.24 0.76 18.34
C VAL A 43 -6.58 -0.57 19.03
N ASP A 44 -7.82 -0.76 19.46
CA ASP A 44 -8.31 -1.98 20.12
C ASP A 44 -8.82 -3.03 19.13
N HIS A 45 -8.70 -2.79 17.81
CA HIS A 45 -9.19 -3.74 16.82
C HIS A 45 -8.33 -5.01 16.80
N ASP A 46 -8.98 -6.17 16.93
CA ASP A 46 -8.29 -7.45 16.80
C ASP A 46 -7.85 -7.70 15.36
N HIS A 47 -6.54 -7.81 15.12
CA HIS A 47 -5.97 -8.05 13.80
C HIS A 47 -6.37 -9.37 13.13
N PHE A 48 -6.92 -10.30 13.89
CA PHE A 48 -7.47 -11.57 13.39
C PHE A 48 -8.99 -11.52 13.16
N ALA A 49 -9.65 -10.43 13.56
CA ALA A 49 -11.06 -10.22 13.28
C ALA A 49 -11.28 -9.69 11.85
N PRO A 50 -12.45 -9.97 11.24
CA PRO A 50 -12.84 -9.33 9.99
C PRO A 50 -12.95 -7.82 10.13
N ILE A 51 -12.70 -7.09 9.05
CA ILE A 51 -12.89 -5.64 8.97
C ILE A 51 -14.07 -5.28 8.07
N GLU A 52 -14.60 -4.08 8.27
CA GLU A 52 -15.63 -3.52 7.40
C GLU A 52 -15.00 -2.57 6.38
N ILE A 53 -15.34 -2.75 5.09
CA ILE A 53 -14.97 -1.87 3.98
C ILE A 53 -16.26 -1.57 3.20
N ASP A 54 -16.59 -0.28 3.05
CA ASP A 54 -17.80 0.18 2.36
C ASP A 54 -19.10 -0.49 2.85
N GLY A 55 -19.24 -0.64 4.19
CA GLY A 55 -20.41 -1.24 4.83
C GLY A 55 -20.51 -2.77 4.67
N LYS A 56 -19.46 -3.41 4.19
CA LYS A 56 -19.39 -4.87 4.04
C LYS A 56 -18.32 -5.46 4.94
N THR A 57 -18.68 -6.45 5.72
CA THR A 57 -17.71 -7.26 6.46
C THR A 57 -16.92 -8.11 5.48
N VAL A 58 -15.60 -7.98 5.52
CA VAL A 58 -14.66 -8.69 4.65
C VAL A 58 -13.71 -9.55 5.49
N ASP A 59 -12.68 -10.09 4.86
CA ASP A 59 -11.70 -10.95 5.50
C ASP A 59 -10.92 -10.23 6.63
N VAL A 60 -10.10 -10.97 7.34
CA VAL A 60 -9.25 -10.44 8.42
C VAL A 60 -8.33 -9.33 7.94
N VAL A 61 -7.92 -8.45 8.87
CA VAL A 61 -7.06 -7.28 8.62
C VAL A 61 -5.92 -7.59 7.67
N ARG A 62 -5.19 -8.68 7.91
CA ARG A 62 -3.99 -9.02 7.14
C ARG A 62 -4.24 -9.21 5.63
N ARG A 63 -5.43 -9.62 5.22
CA ARG A 63 -5.77 -9.84 3.82
C ARG A 63 -6.59 -8.70 3.22
N ALA A 64 -7.40 -8.05 4.02
CA ALA A 64 -8.36 -7.07 3.56
C ALA A 64 -7.89 -5.62 3.71
N TRP A 65 -7.06 -5.29 4.70
CA TRP A 65 -6.66 -3.90 4.94
C TRP A 65 -5.54 -3.43 4.00
N TYR A 66 -4.53 -4.26 3.76
CA TYR A 66 -3.37 -3.89 2.91
C TYR A 66 -3.12 -4.84 1.71
N PRO A 67 -4.14 -5.17 0.92
CA PRO A 67 -3.97 -6.03 -0.25
C PRO A 67 -3.07 -5.39 -1.30
N TYR A 68 -3.11 -4.07 -1.44
CA TYR A 68 -2.39 -3.32 -2.46
C TYR A 68 -0.87 -3.31 -2.23
N THR A 69 -0.40 -3.25 -0.99
CA THR A 69 1.04 -3.26 -0.68
C THR A 69 1.64 -4.66 -0.81
N SER A 70 0.86 -5.69 -0.52
CA SER A 70 1.31 -7.09 -0.54
C SER A 70 1.79 -7.54 -1.91
N VAL A 71 1.16 -7.05 -2.98
CA VAL A 71 1.53 -7.37 -4.37
C VAL A 71 2.95 -6.94 -4.67
N PHE A 72 3.32 -5.70 -4.31
CA PHE A 72 4.65 -5.15 -4.64
C PHE A 72 5.73 -5.71 -3.72
N ASN A 73 5.40 -6.05 -2.48
CA ASN A 73 6.29 -6.84 -1.61
C ASN A 73 6.59 -8.22 -2.20
N LEU A 74 5.60 -8.83 -2.87
CA LEU A 74 5.76 -10.12 -3.52
C LEU A 74 6.58 -10.03 -4.82
N THR A 75 6.30 -9.02 -5.64
CA THR A 75 6.90 -8.87 -6.98
C THR A 75 8.22 -8.10 -6.96
N GLY A 76 8.50 -7.31 -5.92
CA GLY A 76 9.74 -6.55 -5.77
C GLY A 76 9.79 -5.26 -6.59
N HIS A 77 8.67 -4.76 -7.07
CA HIS A 77 8.60 -3.44 -7.70
C HIS A 77 8.82 -2.34 -6.66
N PRO A 78 9.62 -1.30 -6.97
CA PRO A 78 9.81 -0.17 -6.07
C PRO A 78 8.48 0.56 -5.86
N ALA A 79 8.16 0.82 -4.59
CA ALA A 79 6.92 1.48 -4.20
C ALA A 79 7.18 2.48 -3.07
N VAL A 80 6.46 3.60 -3.08
CA VAL A 80 6.49 4.61 -2.03
C VAL A 80 5.06 4.97 -1.62
N SER A 81 4.83 5.13 -0.32
CA SER A 81 3.55 5.61 0.22
C SER A 81 3.70 7.08 0.63
N LEU A 82 2.81 7.92 0.15
CA LEU A 82 2.83 9.37 0.37
C LEU A 82 1.52 9.82 1.02
N PRO A 83 1.56 10.74 2.01
CA PRO A 83 0.37 11.35 2.55
C PRO A 83 -0.46 12.03 1.44
N SER A 84 -1.75 11.72 1.36
CA SER A 84 -2.64 12.24 0.30
C SER A 84 -3.80 13.08 0.82
N GLY A 85 -3.98 13.14 2.14
CA GLY A 85 -5.04 13.90 2.80
C GLY A 85 -5.51 13.24 4.08
N PHE A 86 -6.74 13.53 4.45
CA PHE A 86 -7.37 13.03 5.67
C PHE A 86 -8.75 12.46 5.36
N ASP A 87 -9.19 11.51 6.15
CA ASP A 87 -10.57 11.03 6.13
C ASP A 87 -11.52 12.00 6.87
N ARG A 88 -12.79 11.59 7.03
CA ARG A 88 -13.83 12.40 7.69
C ARG A 88 -13.56 12.63 9.18
N ASP A 89 -12.79 11.75 9.79
CA ASP A 89 -12.43 11.78 11.21
C ASP A 89 -11.08 12.50 11.45
N GLY A 90 -10.48 13.05 10.38
CA GLY A 90 -9.20 13.75 10.44
C GLY A 90 -7.99 12.83 10.52
N LEU A 91 -8.15 11.54 10.21
CA LEU A 91 -7.06 10.57 10.20
C LEU A 91 -6.36 10.54 8.83
N PRO A 92 -5.03 10.36 8.79
CA PRO A 92 -4.27 10.47 7.55
C PRO A 92 -4.61 9.33 6.57
N LEU A 93 -4.71 9.70 5.31
CA LEU A 93 -4.81 8.80 4.17
C LEU A 93 -3.53 8.87 3.34
N ALA A 94 -3.24 7.80 2.61
CA ALA A 94 -2.04 7.71 1.78
C ALA A 94 -2.34 7.14 0.39
N ILE A 95 -1.56 7.62 -0.58
CA ILE A 95 -1.48 7.07 -1.93
C ILE A 95 -0.16 6.32 -2.08
N GLN A 96 -0.20 5.18 -2.74
CA GLN A 96 0.99 4.41 -3.10
C GLN A 96 1.32 4.69 -4.57
N LEU A 97 2.58 5.02 -4.83
CA LEU A 97 3.14 5.11 -6.18
C LEU A 97 4.08 3.93 -6.39
N VAL A 98 4.04 3.35 -7.56
CA VAL A 98 4.82 2.18 -7.95
C VAL A 98 5.51 2.44 -9.27
N ALA A 99 6.75 1.98 -9.42
CA ALA A 99 7.52 2.07 -10.67
C ALA A 99 8.03 0.69 -11.09
N GLN A 100 8.52 0.60 -12.32
CA GLN A 100 9.19 -0.61 -12.79
C GLN A 100 10.50 -0.87 -12.02
N PRO A 101 10.98 -2.11 -11.94
CA PRO A 101 12.26 -2.44 -11.31
C PRO A 101 13.42 -1.60 -11.86
N GLY A 102 14.21 -1.02 -10.96
CA GLY A 102 15.32 -0.13 -11.30
C GLY A 102 14.95 1.33 -11.55
N ALA A 103 13.67 1.70 -11.53
CA ALA A 103 13.21 3.08 -11.69
C ALA A 103 13.04 3.84 -10.34
N ASP A 104 13.77 3.44 -9.30
CA ASP A 104 13.71 4.08 -7.97
C ASP A 104 13.97 5.58 -8.04
N ALA A 105 14.93 6.00 -8.85
CA ALA A 105 15.25 7.43 -9.01
C ALA A 105 14.10 8.24 -9.63
N LEU A 106 13.36 7.65 -10.57
CA LEU A 106 12.16 8.27 -11.13
C LEU A 106 11.06 8.34 -10.07
N LEU A 107 10.83 7.25 -9.36
CA LEU A 107 9.84 7.18 -8.29
C LEU A 107 10.08 8.25 -7.22
N MET A 108 11.32 8.43 -6.79
CA MET A 108 11.70 9.46 -5.82
C MET A 108 11.54 10.89 -6.36
N LYS A 109 11.80 11.12 -7.63
CA LYS A 109 11.55 12.43 -8.26
C LYS A 109 10.06 12.76 -8.28
N VAL A 110 9.21 11.79 -8.63
CA VAL A 110 7.75 11.96 -8.64
C VAL A 110 7.23 12.18 -7.22
N ALA A 111 7.73 11.43 -6.24
CA ALA A 111 7.39 11.61 -4.83
C ALA A 111 7.75 13.01 -4.32
N ALA A 112 8.94 13.50 -4.63
CA ALA A 112 9.38 14.86 -4.26
C ALA A 112 8.52 15.94 -4.93
N ALA A 113 8.16 15.78 -6.19
CA ALA A 113 7.26 16.70 -6.89
C ALA A 113 5.86 16.72 -6.26
N PHE A 114 5.35 15.55 -5.88
CA PHE A 114 4.06 15.44 -5.18
C PHE A 114 4.10 16.16 -3.83
N GLU A 115 5.18 15.99 -3.05
CA GLU A 115 5.36 16.68 -1.76
C GLU A 115 5.41 18.21 -1.94
N GLN A 116 6.07 18.71 -2.99
CA GLN A 116 6.10 20.16 -3.30
C GLN A 116 4.70 20.71 -3.62
N LEU A 117 3.90 19.95 -4.35
CA LEU A 117 2.53 20.35 -4.72
C LEU A 117 1.54 20.25 -3.55
N ARG A 118 1.76 19.31 -2.64
CA ARG A 118 0.91 19.03 -1.48
C ARG A 118 1.76 18.82 -0.22
N PRO A 119 2.38 19.87 0.32
CA PRO A 119 3.28 19.74 1.46
C PRO A 119 2.52 19.29 2.71
N TRP A 120 3.08 18.31 3.42
CA TRP A 120 2.50 17.76 4.66
C TRP A 120 3.43 17.90 5.88
N ALA A 121 4.68 18.31 5.72
CA ALA A 121 5.66 18.35 6.81
C ALA A 121 5.28 19.29 7.97
N HIS A 122 4.36 20.24 7.73
CA HIS A 122 3.80 21.16 8.74
C HIS A 122 2.65 20.53 9.54
N LEU A 123 2.06 19.42 9.05
CA LEU A 123 0.95 18.73 9.70
C LEU A 123 1.51 17.81 10.79
N LYS A 124 1.29 18.17 12.04
CA LYS A 124 1.76 17.40 13.19
C LYS A 124 0.58 17.04 14.07
N PRO A 125 0.57 15.83 14.68
CA PRO A 125 -0.45 15.50 15.66
C PRO A 125 -0.35 16.42 16.88
N VAL A 126 -1.50 16.78 17.42
CA VAL A 126 -1.57 17.43 18.74
C VAL A 126 -1.33 16.34 19.76
N LEU A 127 -0.13 16.31 20.33
CA LEU A 127 0.20 15.36 21.40
C LEU A 127 -0.40 15.85 22.72
N PRO A 128 -0.99 14.95 23.55
CA PRO A 128 -1.36 15.29 24.91
C PRO A 128 -0.12 15.77 25.67
N GLN A 129 -0.25 16.80 26.47
CA GLN A 129 0.81 17.15 27.43
C GLN A 129 0.91 15.97 28.40
N LEU A 130 2.09 15.38 28.44
CA LEU A 130 2.41 14.38 29.47
C LEU A 130 2.66 15.16 30.77
N ASP A 131 1.78 14.98 31.75
CA ASP A 131 1.94 15.49 33.11
C ASP A 131 3.09 14.76 33.83
#